data_b378e42784061d719acd26338bde4ddc
#
_entry.id   b378e42784061d719acd26338bde4ddc
#
_cell.length_a   1.000
_cell.length_b   1.000
_cell.length_c   1.000
_cell.angle_alpha   90.00
_cell.angle_beta   90.00
_cell.angle_gamma   90.00
#
_symmetry.space_group_name_H-M   'P 1'
#
loop_
_entity.id
_entity.type
_entity.pdbx_description
1 polymer ?
#
loop_
_entity_poly.entity_id
_entity_poly.type
_entity_poly.pdbx_seq_one_letter_code
_entity_poly.pdbx_strand_id
1 'polypeptide(L)'
;MGFFKSLFGGNNTPETEKEKNDKKNFEILKYDGIRARHMGKLPYAIKCFEEAVAINDEMETLTLLANAYIQANRLDDARITFNRMAEKEPEQVNTFLSLANICFMQEDYEGMNDACQKALALDDKNPLTYYLTAKAAVGMKEEINAIAMLTKAIVLKEDYTEAYQLRAEVLWGMKQAKDAAEDIQ
;
A
#
# COMPACT_ATOMS: atom_id res chain seq x y z
N MET A 1 -3.38 -61.52 1.39
CA MET A 1 -2.39 -60.68 2.11
C MET A 1 -1.94 -59.57 1.18
N GLY A 2 -2.16 -58.29 1.53
CA GLY A 2 -1.62 -57.17 0.73
C GLY A 2 -2.52 -55.97 0.62
N PHE A 3 -3.19 -55.52 1.69
CA PHE A 3 -4.05 -54.32 1.70
C PHE A 3 -3.51 -53.24 2.66
N PHE A 4 -2.23 -52.85 2.55
CA PHE A 4 -1.66 -51.79 3.38
C PHE A 4 -0.52 -51.04 2.67
N LYS A 5 -0.83 -50.48 1.48
CA LYS A 5 0.16 -49.63 0.78
C LYS A 5 -0.45 -48.37 0.13
N SER A 6 -1.48 -47.76 0.74
CA SER A 6 -2.15 -46.60 0.13
C SER A 6 -2.51 -45.50 1.13
N LEU A 7 -1.79 -45.32 2.24
CA LEU A 7 -2.18 -44.34 3.25
C LEU A 7 -1.09 -43.31 3.63
N PHE A 8 0.07 -43.31 2.96
CA PHE A 8 1.11 -42.29 3.16
C PHE A 8 1.77 -41.95 1.81
N GLY A 9 0.96 -41.57 0.84
CA GLY A 9 1.43 -40.97 -0.41
C GLY A 9 1.30 -39.46 -0.33
N GLY A 10 2.14 -38.79 0.44
CA GLY A 10 2.40 -37.41 0.21
C GLY A 10 3.01 -37.27 -1.19
N ASN A 11 2.32 -36.60 -2.11
CA ASN A 11 2.82 -36.29 -3.46
C ASN A 11 4.01 -35.29 -3.34
N ASN A 12 5.15 -35.74 -2.84
CA ASN A 12 6.42 -35.10 -3.07
C ASN A 12 6.92 -35.58 -4.44
N THR A 13 6.39 -35.01 -5.52
CA THR A 13 7.08 -35.07 -6.81
C THR A 13 8.44 -34.38 -6.62
N PRO A 14 9.55 -35.06 -6.97
CA PRO A 14 10.87 -34.45 -6.83
C PRO A 14 10.90 -33.17 -7.68
N GLU A 15 11.30 -32.06 -7.04
CA GLU A 15 11.47 -30.75 -7.67
C GLU A 15 12.40 -30.89 -8.89
N THR A 16 11.94 -30.41 -10.03
CA THR A 16 12.72 -30.50 -11.27
C THR A 16 13.99 -29.62 -11.18
N GLU A 17 15.02 -29.96 -11.98
CA GLU A 17 16.23 -29.14 -12.04
C GLU A 17 15.93 -27.67 -12.44
N LYS A 18 14.90 -27.48 -13.29
CA LYS A 18 14.44 -26.15 -13.69
C LYS A 18 13.88 -25.38 -12.50
N GLU A 19 12.98 -25.97 -11.72
CA GLU A 19 12.40 -25.34 -10.53
C GLU A 19 13.46 -24.95 -9.49
N LYS A 20 14.46 -25.80 -9.27
CA LYS A 20 15.60 -25.50 -8.39
C LYS A 20 16.42 -24.31 -8.90
N ASN A 21 16.63 -24.26 -10.22
CA ASN A 21 17.40 -23.16 -10.84
C ASN A 21 16.61 -21.84 -10.79
N ASP A 22 15.30 -21.90 -11.08
CA ASP A 22 14.41 -20.72 -11.00
C ASP A 22 14.36 -20.17 -9.57
N LYS A 23 14.21 -21.02 -8.56
CA LYS A 23 14.24 -20.62 -7.14
C LYS A 23 15.58 -19.98 -6.75
N LYS A 24 16.70 -20.57 -7.19
CA LYS A 24 18.02 -19.99 -6.94
C LYS A 24 18.19 -18.63 -7.63
N ASN A 25 17.77 -18.51 -8.88
CA ASN A 25 17.83 -17.27 -9.63
C ASN A 25 16.95 -16.18 -9.00
N PHE A 26 15.74 -16.52 -8.56
CA PHE A 26 14.86 -15.64 -7.84
C PHE A 26 15.55 -15.04 -6.59
N GLU A 27 16.13 -15.88 -5.73
CA GLU A 27 16.81 -15.41 -4.53
C GLU A 27 18.01 -14.50 -4.87
N ILE A 28 18.81 -14.87 -5.87
CA ILE A 28 19.95 -14.05 -6.31
C ILE A 28 19.46 -12.66 -6.76
N LEU A 29 18.45 -12.60 -7.62
CA LEU A 29 17.88 -11.36 -8.13
C LEU A 29 17.28 -10.50 -7.03
N LYS A 30 16.50 -11.10 -6.12
CA LYS A 30 15.93 -10.39 -4.96
C LYS A 30 17.02 -9.73 -4.11
N TYR A 31 18.05 -10.49 -3.72
CA TYR A 31 19.14 -9.95 -2.90
C TYR A 31 20.04 -8.96 -3.66
N ASP A 32 20.29 -9.16 -4.93
CA ASP A 32 21.03 -8.19 -5.77
C ASP A 32 20.26 -6.88 -5.89
N GLY A 33 18.95 -6.93 -6.06
CA GLY A 33 18.08 -5.77 -6.06
C GLY A 33 18.12 -5.00 -4.73
N ILE A 34 18.02 -5.70 -3.60
CA ILE A 34 18.12 -5.09 -2.26
C ILE A 34 19.47 -4.39 -2.09
N ARG A 35 20.57 -5.09 -2.42
CA ARG A 35 21.92 -4.53 -2.33
C ARG A 35 22.11 -3.33 -3.23
N ALA A 36 21.65 -3.40 -4.48
CA ALA A 36 21.70 -2.30 -5.44
C ALA A 36 20.95 -1.05 -4.94
N ARG A 37 19.76 -1.23 -4.35
CA ARG A 37 18.99 -0.14 -3.75
C ARG A 37 19.76 0.52 -2.60
N HIS A 38 20.38 -0.26 -1.70
CA HIS A 38 21.23 0.28 -0.63
C HIS A 38 22.46 1.03 -1.14
N MET A 39 22.97 0.66 -2.31
CA MET A 39 24.08 1.35 -2.97
C MET A 39 23.64 2.56 -3.82
N GLY A 40 22.36 2.94 -3.79
CA GLY A 40 21.82 4.04 -4.60
C GLY A 40 21.70 3.73 -6.10
N LYS A 41 21.89 2.47 -6.52
CA LYS A 41 21.78 2.03 -7.92
C LYS A 41 20.32 1.65 -8.24
N LEU A 42 19.42 2.62 -8.06
CA LEU A 42 17.97 2.38 -8.15
C LEU A 42 17.50 1.76 -9.48
N PRO A 43 17.98 2.20 -10.68
CA PRO A 43 17.56 1.57 -11.95
C PRO A 43 17.94 0.09 -12.04
N TYR A 44 19.10 -0.29 -11.52
CA TYR A 44 19.54 -1.68 -11.50
C TYR A 44 18.74 -2.49 -10.45
N ALA A 45 18.42 -1.89 -9.30
CA ALA A 45 17.57 -2.54 -8.30
C ALA A 45 16.17 -2.86 -8.87
N ILE A 46 15.56 -1.91 -9.57
CA ILE A 46 14.26 -2.11 -10.24
C ILE A 46 14.34 -3.28 -11.22
N LYS A 47 15.36 -3.30 -12.09
CA LYS A 47 15.54 -4.39 -13.04
C LYS A 47 15.65 -5.75 -12.36
N CYS A 48 16.44 -5.87 -11.29
CA CYS A 48 16.56 -7.10 -10.52
C CYS A 48 15.21 -7.53 -9.91
N PHE A 49 14.44 -6.59 -9.36
CA PHE A 49 13.12 -6.90 -8.80
C PHE A 49 12.09 -7.28 -9.88
N GLU A 50 12.09 -6.61 -11.04
CA GLU A 50 11.24 -6.96 -12.19
C GLU A 50 11.52 -8.40 -12.66
N GLU A 51 12.80 -8.77 -12.81
CA GLU A 51 13.21 -10.12 -13.18
C GLU A 51 12.87 -11.16 -12.09
N ALA A 52 13.02 -10.81 -10.81
CA ALA A 52 12.64 -11.68 -9.70
C ALA A 52 11.12 -11.93 -9.68
N VAL A 53 10.31 -10.88 -9.82
CA VAL A 53 8.83 -10.98 -9.88
C VAL A 53 8.36 -11.78 -11.09
N ALA A 54 9.11 -11.79 -12.20
CA ALA A 54 8.81 -12.61 -13.37
C ALA A 54 9.02 -14.11 -13.10
N ILE A 55 9.91 -14.47 -12.17
CA ILE A 55 10.12 -15.87 -11.75
C ILE A 55 9.11 -16.26 -10.67
N ASN A 56 8.97 -15.42 -9.64
CA ASN A 56 8.07 -15.66 -8.51
C ASN A 56 7.55 -14.31 -7.97
N ASP A 57 6.25 -14.11 -8.04
CA ASP A 57 5.57 -12.87 -7.65
C ASP A 57 5.09 -12.89 -6.19
N GLU A 58 5.96 -13.27 -5.27
CA GLU A 58 5.65 -13.23 -3.85
C GLU A 58 5.47 -11.79 -3.32
N MET A 59 4.65 -11.63 -2.28
CA MET A 59 4.26 -10.33 -1.74
C MET A 59 5.45 -9.48 -1.30
N GLU A 60 6.48 -10.10 -0.72
CA GLU A 60 7.70 -9.39 -0.30
C GLU A 60 8.40 -8.73 -1.49
N THR A 61 8.61 -9.49 -2.59
CA THR A 61 9.29 -8.99 -3.78
C THR A 61 8.46 -7.95 -4.53
N LEU A 62 7.13 -8.12 -4.60
CA LEU A 62 6.21 -7.09 -5.12
C LEU A 62 6.31 -5.80 -4.30
N THR A 63 6.38 -5.90 -2.97
CA THR A 63 6.54 -4.74 -2.09
C THR A 63 7.88 -4.03 -2.33
N LEU A 64 8.97 -4.78 -2.49
CA LEU A 64 10.28 -4.22 -2.82
C LEU A 64 10.26 -3.49 -4.16
N LEU A 65 9.64 -4.08 -5.19
CA LEU A 65 9.50 -3.49 -6.52
C LEU A 65 8.64 -2.21 -6.47
N ALA A 66 7.46 -2.26 -5.84
CA ALA A 66 6.57 -1.10 -5.73
C ALA A 66 7.26 0.08 -5.03
N ASN A 67 7.97 -0.18 -3.92
CA ASN A 67 8.73 0.84 -3.21
C ASN A 67 9.89 1.41 -4.06
N ALA A 68 10.55 0.57 -4.87
CA ALA A 68 11.59 1.03 -5.77
C ALA A 68 11.02 1.92 -6.90
N TYR A 69 9.83 1.60 -7.41
CA TYR A 69 9.12 2.46 -8.36
C TYR A 69 8.74 3.82 -7.77
N ILE A 70 8.22 3.84 -6.51
CA ILE A 70 7.92 5.10 -5.81
C ILE A 70 9.19 5.95 -5.69
N GLN A 71 10.32 5.35 -5.27
CA GLN A 71 11.60 6.05 -5.15
C GLN A 71 12.11 6.60 -6.50
N ALA A 72 11.79 5.92 -7.59
CA ALA A 72 12.11 6.34 -8.95
C ALA A 72 11.09 7.32 -9.56
N ASN A 73 10.06 7.73 -8.80
CA ASN A 73 8.90 8.52 -9.26
C ASN A 73 8.15 7.87 -10.44
N ARG A 74 8.21 6.52 -10.53
CA ARG A 74 7.45 5.72 -11.51
C ARG A 74 6.10 5.34 -10.87
N LEU A 75 5.23 6.32 -10.65
CA LEU A 75 4.02 6.13 -9.86
C LEU A 75 3.00 5.20 -10.53
N ASP A 76 2.92 5.20 -11.86
CA ASP A 76 2.03 4.30 -12.61
C ASP A 76 2.43 2.83 -12.42
N ASP A 77 3.73 2.54 -12.50
CA ASP A 77 4.26 1.18 -12.29
C ASP A 77 4.05 0.72 -10.84
N ALA A 78 4.23 1.64 -9.88
CA ALA A 78 3.93 1.37 -8.48
C ALA A 78 2.44 1.06 -8.27
N ARG A 79 1.54 1.84 -8.87
CA ARG A 79 0.09 1.62 -8.81
C ARG A 79 -0.31 0.26 -9.39
N ILE A 80 0.22 -0.09 -10.55
CA ILE A 80 0.00 -1.41 -11.17
C ILE A 80 0.47 -2.53 -10.24
N THR A 81 1.65 -2.37 -9.63
CA THR A 81 2.20 -3.38 -8.72
C THR A 81 1.34 -3.54 -7.47
N PHE A 82 0.87 -2.44 -6.84
CA PHE A 82 -0.01 -2.52 -5.68
C PHE A 82 -1.41 -3.06 -6.03
N ASN A 83 -1.94 -2.78 -7.22
CA ASN A 83 -3.19 -3.40 -7.68
C ASN A 83 -3.02 -4.92 -7.79
N ARG A 84 -1.91 -5.40 -8.35
CA ARG A 84 -1.58 -6.83 -8.38
C ARG A 84 -1.50 -7.44 -6.97
N MET A 85 -0.91 -6.72 -6.01
CA MET A 85 -0.87 -7.14 -4.61
C MET A 85 -2.28 -7.23 -4.00
N ALA A 86 -3.15 -6.26 -4.28
CA ALA A 86 -4.54 -6.24 -3.81
C ALA A 86 -5.39 -7.38 -4.39
N GLU A 87 -5.11 -7.79 -5.63
CA GLU A 87 -5.75 -8.96 -6.25
C GLU A 87 -5.31 -10.27 -5.60
N LYS A 88 -4.03 -10.38 -5.19
CA LYS A 88 -3.48 -11.57 -4.53
C LYS A 88 -3.93 -11.70 -3.08
N GLU A 89 -3.92 -10.60 -2.35
CA GLU A 89 -4.28 -10.54 -0.93
C GLU A 89 -5.26 -9.38 -0.69
N PRO A 90 -6.55 -9.58 -1.00
CA PRO A 90 -7.56 -8.51 -0.94
C PRO A 90 -7.90 -8.04 0.48
N GLU A 91 -7.46 -8.76 1.51
CA GLU A 91 -7.71 -8.42 2.92
C GLU A 91 -6.58 -7.59 3.55
N GLN A 92 -5.58 -7.18 2.78
CA GLN A 92 -4.45 -6.39 3.28
C GLN A 92 -4.75 -4.89 3.26
N VAL A 93 -5.16 -4.34 4.40
CA VAL A 93 -5.43 -2.90 4.57
C VAL A 93 -4.27 -2.04 4.09
N ASN A 94 -3.03 -2.40 4.42
CA ASN A 94 -1.84 -1.62 4.07
C ASN A 94 -1.64 -1.48 2.55
N THR A 95 -2.07 -2.44 1.75
CA THR A 95 -2.01 -2.37 0.28
C THR A 95 -2.92 -1.25 -0.23
N PHE A 96 -4.13 -1.13 0.30
CA PHE A 96 -5.07 -0.06 -0.07
C PHE A 96 -4.61 1.31 0.44
N LEU A 97 -4.00 1.39 1.63
CA LEU A 97 -3.40 2.64 2.11
C LEU A 97 -2.24 3.09 1.23
N SER A 98 -1.43 2.15 0.72
CA SER A 98 -0.36 2.44 -0.23
C SER A 98 -0.92 2.93 -1.57
N LEU A 99 -1.99 2.31 -2.08
CA LEU A 99 -2.71 2.78 -3.27
C LEU A 99 -3.26 4.19 -3.07
N ALA A 100 -3.88 4.47 -1.92
CA ALA A 100 -4.38 5.81 -1.62
C ALA A 100 -3.25 6.86 -1.63
N ASN A 101 -2.08 6.54 -1.07
CA ASN A 101 -0.94 7.44 -1.11
C ASN A 101 -0.39 7.66 -2.53
N ILE A 102 -0.38 6.63 -3.38
CA ILE A 102 0.05 6.78 -4.77
C ILE A 102 -0.95 7.64 -5.54
N CYS A 103 -2.25 7.41 -5.38
CA CYS A 103 -3.29 8.23 -5.98
C CYS A 103 -3.17 9.69 -5.53
N PHE A 104 -2.85 9.95 -4.24
CA PHE A 104 -2.57 11.30 -3.75
C PHE A 104 -1.37 11.95 -4.45
N MET A 105 -0.27 11.19 -4.63
CA MET A 105 0.93 11.69 -5.35
C MET A 105 0.65 11.98 -6.84
N GLN A 106 -0.35 11.33 -7.42
CA GLN A 106 -0.84 11.54 -8.79
C GLN A 106 -1.94 12.59 -8.89
N GLU A 107 -2.36 13.20 -7.77
CA GLU A 107 -3.52 14.09 -7.67
C GLU A 107 -4.85 13.44 -8.12
N ASP A 108 -4.90 12.11 -8.12
CA ASP A 108 -6.10 11.30 -8.39
C ASP A 108 -6.91 11.12 -7.09
N TYR A 109 -7.64 12.17 -6.70
CA TYR A 109 -8.39 12.17 -5.44
C TYR A 109 -9.59 11.23 -5.43
N GLU A 110 -10.19 10.95 -6.59
CA GLU A 110 -11.25 9.94 -6.71
C GLU A 110 -10.67 8.54 -6.49
N GLY A 111 -9.58 8.19 -7.15
CA GLY A 111 -8.88 6.93 -6.93
C GLY A 111 -8.35 6.78 -5.50
N MET A 112 -7.90 7.88 -4.87
CA MET A 112 -7.53 7.91 -3.47
C MET A 112 -8.70 7.56 -2.56
N ASN A 113 -9.88 8.17 -2.79
CA ASN A 113 -11.09 7.88 -2.02
C ASN A 113 -11.50 6.42 -2.18
N ASP A 114 -11.52 5.89 -3.39
CA ASP A 114 -11.87 4.48 -3.66
C ASP A 114 -10.96 3.49 -2.92
N ALA A 115 -9.66 3.75 -2.91
CA ALA A 115 -8.71 2.94 -2.15
C ALA A 115 -8.98 3.02 -0.63
N CYS A 116 -9.26 4.22 -0.11
CA CYS A 116 -9.62 4.42 1.29
C CYS A 116 -10.93 3.69 1.66
N GLN A 117 -11.95 3.71 0.80
CA GLN A 117 -13.20 2.98 1.07
C GLN A 117 -12.97 1.47 1.17
N LYS A 118 -12.10 0.90 0.33
CA LYS A 118 -11.70 -0.52 0.44
C LYS A 118 -10.96 -0.80 1.75
N ALA A 119 -10.08 0.10 2.17
CA ALA A 119 -9.39 -0.01 3.45
C ALA A 119 -10.35 0.07 4.65
N LEU A 120 -11.34 0.98 4.62
CA LEU A 120 -12.37 1.13 5.65
C LEU A 120 -13.31 -0.09 5.73
N ALA A 121 -13.58 -0.74 4.61
CA ALA A 121 -14.37 -1.97 4.59
C ALA A 121 -13.66 -3.13 5.31
N LEU A 122 -12.34 -3.11 5.39
CA LEU A 122 -11.51 -4.11 6.07
C LEU A 122 -11.23 -3.73 7.54
N ASP A 123 -11.00 -2.45 7.80
CA ASP A 123 -10.72 -1.91 9.14
C ASP A 123 -11.34 -0.52 9.29
N ASP A 124 -12.52 -0.47 9.89
CA ASP A 124 -13.30 0.75 10.16
C ASP A 124 -12.83 1.53 11.39
N LYS A 125 -11.77 1.06 12.08
CA LYS A 125 -11.20 1.69 13.28
C LYS A 125 -9.82 2.29 13.05
N ASN A 126 -9.33 2.29 11.83
CA ASN A 126 -8.02 2.84 11.49
C ASN A 126 -8.10 4.37 11.32
N PRO A 127 -7.53 5.19 12.24
CA PRO A 127 -7.59 6.65 12.14
C PRO A 127 -6.85 7.20 10.92
N LEU A 128 -5.78 6.52 10.45
CA LEU A 128 -5.06 6.93 9.26
C LEU A 128 -5.94 6.85 8.00
N THR A 129 -6.80 5.83 7.91
CA THR A 129 -7.69 5.69 6.75
C THR A 129 -8.68 6.85 6.69
N TYR A 130 -9.27 7.25 7.81
CA TYR A 130 -10.15 8.43 7.86
C TYR A 130 -9.41 9.73 7.50
N TYR A 131 -8.19 9.89 7.99
CA TYR A 131 -7.34 11.04 7.62
C TYR A 131 -7.04 11.08 6.10
N LEU A 132 -6.70 9.94 5.50
CA LEU A 132 -6.49 9.86 4.05
C LEU A 132 -7.78 10.11 3.26
N THR A 133 -8.93 9.60 3.73
CA THR A 133 -10.24 9.90 3.12
C THR A 133 -10.54 11.40 3.16
N ALA A 134 -10.22 12.06 4.28
CA ALA A 134 -10.37 13.51 4.39
C ALA A 134 -9.46 14.27 3.42
N LYS A 135 -8.22 13.83 3.24
CA LYS A 135 -7.30 14.42 2.24
C LYS A 135 -7.86 14.29 0.82
N ALA A 136 -8.46 13.14 0.48
CA ALA A 136 -9.13 12.97 -0.80
C ALA A 136 -10.32 13.94 -0.93
N ALA A 137 -11.15 14.07 0.11
CA ALA A 137 -12.28 15.00 0.12
C ALA A 137 -11.83 16.47 -0.03
N VAL A 138 -10.72 16.88 0.59
CA VAL A 138 -10.13 18.22 0.41
C VAL A 138 -9.71 18.42 -1.06
N GLY A 139 -9.06 17.44 -1.68
CA GLY A 139 -8.68 17.50 -3.08
C GLY A 139 -9.88 17.59 -4.04
N MET A 140 -11.01 16.95 -3.68
CA MET A 140 -12.28 17.03 -4.41
C MET A 140 -13.11 18.28 -4.06
N LYS A 141 -12.65 19.13 -3.13
CA LYS A 141 -13.35 20.33 -2.63
C LYS A 141 -14.67 20.00 -1.91
N GLU A 142 -14.66 18.90 -1.18
CA GLU A 142 -15.78 18.42 -0.36
C GLU A 142 -15.52 18.73 1.12
N GLU A 143 -15.46 20.01 1.48
CA GLU A 143 -15.03 20.49 2.80
C GLU A 143 -15.83 19.89 3.97
N ILE A 144 -17.16 19.74 3.82
CA ILE A 144 -18.01 19.18 4.86
C ILE A 144 -17.67 17.71 5.10
N ASN A 145 -17.44 16.95 4.02
CA ASN A 145 -17.04 15.54 4.11
C ASN A 145 -15.64 15.43 4.74
N ALA A 146 -14.71 16.28 4.34
CA ALA A 146 -13.37 16.34 4.94
C ALA A 146 -13.41 16.55 6.45
N ILE A 147 -14.20 17.52 6.96
CA ILE A 147 -14.38 17.78 8.40
C ILE A 147 -14.95 16.56 9.12
N ALA A 148 -15.96 15.92 8.55
CA ALA A 148 -16.57 14.72 9.13
C ALA A 148 -15.55 13.57 9.27
N MET A 149 -14.74 13.34 8.25
CA MET A 149 -13.70 12.29 8.26
C MET A 149 -12.57 12.63 9.24
N LEU A 150 -12.12 13.88 9.30
CA LEU A 150 -11.11 14.34 10.26
C LEU A 150 -11.61 14.22 11.71
N THR A 151 -12.85 14.58 11.96
CA THR A 151 -13.46 14.40 13.29
C THR A 151 -13.45 12.92 13.69
N LYS A 152 -13.76 12.01 12.76
CA LYS A 152 -13.70 10.57 13.02
C LYS A 152 -12.26 10.09 13.28
N ALA A 153 -11.28 10.58 12.54
CA ALA A 153 -9.86 10.27 12.75
C ALA A 153 -9.42 10.71 14.17
N ILE A 154 -9.80 11.90 14.59
CA ILE A 154 -9.49 12.46 15.92
C ILE A 154 -10.18 11.67 17.05
N VAL A 155 -11.44 11.29 16.88
CA VAL A 155 -12.15 10.44 17.87
C VAL A 155 -11.47 9.08 18.06
N LEU A 156 -10.90 8.52 16.98
CA LEU A 156 -10.16 7.25 17.05
C LEU A 156 -8.73 7.41 17.59
N LYS A 157 -8.14 8.58 17.43
CA LYS A 157 -6.81 8.93 17.89
C LYS A 157 -6.80 10.39 18.38
N GLU A 158 -6.98 10.57 19.69
CA GLU A 158 -7.12 11.90 20.31
C GLU A 158 -5.88 12.82 20.15
N ASP A 159 -4.69 12.24 19.98
CA ASP A 159 -3.41 12.95 19.79
C ASP A 159 -3.01 13.05 18.30
N TYR A 160 -3.97 12.99 17.36
CA TYR A 160 -3.68 13.01 15.93
C TYR A 160 -3.47 14.45 15.42
N THR A 161 -2.29 15.00 15.69
CA THR A 161 -1.91 16.39 15.36
C THR A 161 -2.19 16.77 13.91
N GLU A 162 -1.84 15.89 12.94
CA GLU A 162 -2.03 16.17 11.52
C GLU A 162 -3.52 16.26 11.14
N ALA A 163 -4.40 15.52 11.84
CA ALA A 163 -5.83 15.60 11.60
C ALA A 163 -6.42 16.90 12.13
N TYR A 164 -5.98 17.36 13.30
CA TYR A 164 -6.37 18.69 13.83
C TYR A 164 -5.90 19.80 12.90
N GLN A 165 -4.64 19.78 12.48
CA GLN A 165 -4.09 20.80 11.58
C GLN A 165 -4.89 20.89 10.28
N LEU A 166 -5.14 19.74 9.63
CA LEU A 166 -5.90 19.73 8.38
C LEU A 166 -7.35 20.18 8.59
N ARG A 167 -7.98 19.82 9.73
CA ARG A 167 -9.34 20.27 10.03
C ARG A 167 -9.41 21.77 10.25
N ALA A 168 -8.43 22.33 10.98
CA ALA A 168 -8.30 23.77 11.16
C ALA A 168 -8.11 24.51 9.82
N GLU A 169 -7.28 23.98 8.91
CA GLU A 169 -7.08 24.55 7.57
C GLU A 169 -8.39 24.59 6.76
N VAL A 170 -9.16 23.49 6.76
CA VAL A 170 -10.43 23.41 6.07
C VAL A 170 -11.46 24.38 6.66
N LEU A 171 -11.60 24.41 8.00
CA LEU A 171 -12.50 25.32 8.72
C LEU A 171 -12.14 26.78 8.45
N TRP A 172 -10.86 27.11 8.44
CA TRP A 172 -10.39 28.47 8.11
C TRP A 172 -10.76 28.85 6.67
N GLY A 173 -10.58 27.96 5.71
CA GLY A 173 -11.00 28.14 4.32
C GLY A 173 -12.50 28.41 4.19
N MET A 174 -13.33 27.78 5.03
CA MET A 174 -14.77 27.99 5.12
C MET A 174 -15.18 29.25 5.92
N LYS A 175 -14.21 30.06 6.37
CA LYS A 175 -14.40 31.24 7.23
C LYS A 175 -14.97 30.93 8.62
N GLN A 176 -14.78 29.72 9.12
CA GLN A 176 -15.17 29.28 10.47
C GLN A 176 -13.98 29.44 11.44
N ALA A 177 -13.50 30.68 11.58
CA ALA A 177 -12.25 30.98 12.30
C ALA A 177 -12.26 30.58 13.78
N LYS A 178 -13.44 30.58 14.43
CA LYS A 178 -13.55 30.19 15.85
C LYS A 178 -13.28 28.69 16.02
N ASP A 179 -13.94 27.86 15.21
CA ASP A 179 -13.79 26.41 15.29
C ASP A 179 -12.38 25.98 14.85
N ALA A 180 -11.77 26.68 13.88
CA ALA A 180 -10.39 26.47 13.49
C ALA A 180 -9.39 26.77 14.62
N ALA A 181 -9.65 27.82 15.44
CA ALA A 181 -8.79 28.18 16.57
C ALA A 181 -8.81 27.13 17.70
N GLU A 182 -9.91 26.43 17.89
CA GLU A 182 -10.04 25.34 18.88
C GLU A 182 -9.18 24.11 18.51
N ASP A 183 -8.93 23.87 17.24
CA ASP A 183 -8.11 22.74 16.77
C ASP A 183 -6.60 22.99 16.88
N ILE A 184 -6.16 24.23 17.08
CA ILE A 184 -4.75 24.63 17.11
C ILE A 184 -4.22 24.81 18.57
N GLN A 185 -5.12 24.85 19.55
CA GLN A 185 -4.77 24.96 20.96
C GLN A 185 -4.36 23.60 21.56
#